data_4e87dbf6cc4dff840c6833f1e68aaa0d
#
_entry.id   4e87dbf6cc4dff840c6833f1e68aaa0d
#
_cell.length_a   1.000
_cell.length_b   1.000
_cell.length_c   1.000
_cell.angle_alpha   90.00
_cell.angle_beta   90.00
_cell.angle_gamma   90.00
#
_symmetry.space_group_name_H-M   'P 1'
#
loop_
_entity.id
_entity.type
_entity.pdbx_description
1 polymer ?
#
loop_
_entity_poly.entity_id
_entity_poly.type
_entity_poly.pdbx_seq_one_letter_code
_entity_poly.pdbx_strand_id
1 'polypeptide(L)'
;THADEFDLIANGIKNETDTGEQIRIVEQMVNAGAKALVIAPADSKALVSAVKKAMDQGVVVINIDNRLDPDLLKSKGISVPFVGPDNRKGARLVGDYLASQKLKAGDQVGIIEGVPTTTNAQQRTAGFKDAMDAAQMNIVSVQSGNWEIDKGNAVAASMLNEYPDLKALLAGNDSMALGAVSAVRAAGKTGQVQVVGYDNINAIKPMLAD
;
A
#
# COMPACT_ATOMS: atom_id res chain seq x y z
N THR A 1 24.76 -6.70 7.47
CA THR A 1 26.05 -7.34 7.18
C THR A 1 27.16 -6.36 6.85
N HIS A 2 26.89 -5.05 6.91
CA HIS A 2 27.87 -3.95 6.75
C HIS A 2 27.89 -3.06 8.00
N ALA A 3 27.62 -3.63 9.19
CA ALA A 3 27.52 -2.89 10.45
C ALA A 3 28.82 -2.18 10.84
N ASP A 4 29.95 -2.61 10.29
CA ASP A 4 31.27 -2.02 10.54
C ASP A 4 31.57 -0.82 9.62
N GLU A 5 30.69 -0.53 8.64
CA GLU A 5 30.91 0.50 7.62
C GLU A 5 30.12 1.78 7.89
N PHE A 6 29.01 1.69 8.67
CA PHE A 6 28.15 2.83 8.98
C PHE A 6 27.34 2.60 10.27
N ASP A 7 26.97 3.70 10.92
CA ASP A 7 26.04 3.74 12.03
C ASP A 7 24.61 3.88 11.50
N LEU A 8 23.73 2.93 11.79
CA LEU A 8 22.32 2.94 11.37
C LEU A 8 21.44 3.57 12.46
N ILE A 9 20.73 4.64 12.10
CA ILE A 9 19.65 5.21 12.89
C ILE A 9 18.34 4.88 12.20
N ALA A 10 17.44 4.12 12.85
CA ALA A 10 16.12 3.78 12.32
C ALA A 10 15.03 4.44 13.16
N ASN A 11 14.09 5.09 12.49
CA ASN A 11 12.92 5.71 13.11
C ASN A 11 11.72 5.64 12.15
N GLY A 12 10.50 5.83 12.65
CA GLY A 12 9.30 5.75 11.84
C GLY A 12 8.07 6.34 12.53
N ILE A 13 7.00 6.41 11.79
CA ILE A 13 5.68 6.88 12.21
C ILE A 13 4.82 5.71 12.68
N LYS A 14 3.82 5.99 13.51
CA LYS A 14 2.86 4.98 13.98
C LYS A 14 1.75 4.70 12.98
N ASN A 15 1.28 5.75 12.28
CA ASN A 15 0.20 5.68 11.31
C ASN A 15 0.71 6.19 9.96
N GLU A 16 0.35 5.52 8.89
CA GLU A 16 0.77 5.85 7.52
C GLU A 16 0.25 7.22 7.02
N THR A 17 -0.68 7.84 7.75
CA THR A 17 -1.22 9.16 7.45
C THR A 17 -0.51 10.30 8.18
N ASP A 18 0.44 10.00 9.08
CA ASP A 18 1.14 11.02 9.88
C ASP A 18 2.37 11.60 9.15
N THR A 19 2.11 12.27 8.05
CA THR A 19 3.14 12.90 7.22
C THR A 19 3.91 14.01 7.94
N GLY A 20 3.24 14.75 8.83
CA GLY A 20 3.88 15.81 9.63
C GLY A 20 4.96 15.26 10.54
N GLU A 21 4.69 14.15 11.22
CA GLU A 21 5.69 13.49 12.07
C GLU A 21 6.85 12.92 11.24
N GLN A 22 6.58 12.34 10.06
CA GLN A 22 7.65 11.85 9.21
C GLN A 22 8.58 12.97 8.72
N ILE A 23 8.03 14.13 8.35
CA ILE A 23 8.83 15.32 7.99
C ILE A 23 9.72 15.72 9.15
N ARG A 24 9.17 15.78 10.39
CA ARG A 24 9.92 16.11 11.59
C ARG A 24 11.06 15.12 11.86
N ILE A 25 10.81 13.83 11.69
CA ILE A 25 11.84 12.79 11.83
C ILE A 25 12.97 12.98 10.81
N VAL A 26 12.63 13.25 9.54
CA VAL A 26 13.65 13.54 8.50
C VAL A 26 14.51 14.74 8.90
N GLU A 27 13.89 15.84 9.33
CA GLU A 27 14.62 17.04 9.75
C GLU A 27 15.52 16.77 10.97
N GLN A 28 15.05 15.96 11.94
CA GLN A 28 15.85 15.56 13.10
C GLN A 28 17.07 14.73 12.69
N MET A 29 16.91 13.75 11.82
CA MET A 29 18.02 12.91 11.34
C MET A 29 19.07 13.73 10.60
N VAL A 30 18.64 14.65 9.75
CA VAL A 30 19.55 15.58 9.04
C VAL A 30 20.30 16.47 10.02
N ASN A 31 19.60 17.07 10.99
CA ASN A 31 20.22 17.91 12.02
C ASN A 31 21.17 17.14 12.93
N ALA A 32 20.93 15.84 13.14
CA ALA A 32 21.83 14.95 13.87
C ALA A 32 23.08 14.55 13.06
N GLY A 33 23.20 15.01 11.82
CA GLY A 33 24.39 14.79 10.99
C GLY A 33 24.35 13.55 10.11
N ALA A 34 23.15 12.99 9.84
CA ALA A 34 23.00 11.87 8.90
C ALA A 34 23.62 12.22 7.54
N LYS A 35 24.43 11.31 7.00
CA LYS A 35 25.08 11.48 5.68
C LYS A 35 24.26 10.88 4.55
N ALA A 36 23.42 9.93 4.86
CA ALA A 36 22.50 9.30 3.92
C ALA A 36 21.12 9.10 4.58
N LEU A 37 20.08 9.21 3.80
CA LEU A 37 18.68 8.99 4.16
C LEU A 37 18.06 7.94 3.24
N VAL A 38 17.64 6.82 3.80
CA VAL A 38 16.81 5.83 3.09
C VAL A 38 15.38 6.03 3.58
N ILE A 39 14.47 6.43 2.69
CA ILE A 39 13.12 6.83 3.06
C ILE A 39 12.05 6.05 2.32
N ALA A 40 11.09 5.46 3.07
CA ALA A 40 9.79 5.03 2.60
C ALA A 40 8.77 6.14 2.90
N PRO A 41 8.40 7.01 1.95
CA PRO A 41 7.57 8.15 2.25
C PRO A 41 6.11 7.75 2.49
N ALA A 42 5.51 8.24 3.55
CA ALA A 42 4.09 8.05 3.86
C ALA A 42 3.16 8.74 2.86
N ASP A 43 3.67 9.76 2.17
CA ASP A 43 2.95 10.47 1.10
C ASP A 43 3.92 10.80 -0.04
N SER A 44 3.46 10.61 -1.28
CA SER A 44 4.34 10.77 -2.45
C SER A 44 4.73 12.22 -2.74
N LYS A 45 3.97 13.21 -2.27
CA LYS A 45 4.20 14.64 -2.51
C LYS A 45 4.67 15.40 -1.28
N ALA A 46 4.08 15.14 -0.13
CA ALA A 46 4.33 15.90 1.10
C ALA A 46 5.80 15.86 1.53
N LEU A 47 6.48 14.73 1.32
CA LEU A 47 7.87 14.54 1.73
C LEU A 47 8.91 15.18 0.79
N VAL A 48 8.53 15.55 -0.44
CA VAL A 48 9.48 16.06 -1.45
C VAL A 48 10.23 17.30 -0.98
N SER A 49 9.57 18.21 -0.27
CA SER A 49 10.24 19.43 0.24
C SER A 49 11.25 19.13 1.34
N ALA A 50 10.95 18.19 2.24
CA ALA A 50 11.89 17.76 3.28
C ALA A 50 13.10 17.02 2.67
N VAL A 51 12.84 16.16 1.69
CA VAL A 51 13.89 15.47 0.93
C VAL A 51 14.80 16.48 0.22
N LYS A 52 14.22 17.49 -0.45
CA LYS A 52 15.04 18.53 -1.10
C LYS A 52 15.92 19.26 -0.10
N LYS A 53 15.39 19.67 1.06
CA LYS A 53 16.19 20.32 2.11
C LYS A 53 17.36 19.44 2.57
N ALA A 54 17.14 18.13 2.73
CA ALA A 54 18.19 17.19 3.09
C ALA A 54 19.29 17.13 2.01
N MET A 55 18.89 17.04 0.73
CA MET A 55 19.84 17.04 -0.39
C MET A 55 20.61 18.35 -0.51
N ASP A 56 19.98 19.50 -0.29
CA ASP A 56 20.63 20.82 -0.30
C ASP A 56 21.70 20.95 0.82
N GLN A 57 21.60 20.12 1.87
CA GLN A 57 22.60 20.01 2.95
C GLN A 57 23.66 18.93 2.67
N GLY A 58 23.66 18.33 1.47
CA GLY A 58 24.63 17.32 1.06
C GLY A 58 24.29 15.89 1.52
N VAL A 59 23.07 15.62 2.02
CA VAL A 59 22.63 14.28 2.39
C VAL A 59 22.28 13.50 1.13
N VAL A 60 22.84 12.30 1.00
CA VAL A 60 22.45 11.34 -0.07
C VAL A 60 21.08 10.76 0.25
N VAL A 61 20.14 10.82 -0.68
CA VAL A 61 18.78 10.29 -0.46
C VAL A 61 18.46 9.14 -1.40
N ILE A 62 17.97 8.04 -0.85
CA ILE A 62 17.42 6.90 -1.59
C ILE A 62 15.96 6.73 -1.20
N ASN A 63 15.08 6.71 -2.17
CA ASN A 63 13.66 6.44 -1.96
C ASN A 63 13.39 4.93 -2.10
N ILE A 64 12.67 4.36 -1.15
CA ILE A 64 12.25 2.95 -1.18
C ILE A 64 10.74 2.82 -1.03
N ASP A 65 10.20 1.64 -1.31
CA ASP A 65 8.80 1.23 -1.10
C ASP A 65 7.76 2.10 -1.83
N ASN A 66 7.33 3.22 -1.25
CA ASN A 66 6.43 4.17 -1.91
C ASN A 66 7.22 5.23 -2.66
N ARG A 67 6.91 5.42 -3.95
CA ARG A 67 7.65 6.34 -4.82
C ARG A 67 7.25 7.79 -4.58
N LEU A 68 8.23 8.66 -4.40
CA LEU A 68 8.04 10.10 -4.45
C LEU A 68 7.53 10.53 -5.85
N ASP A 69 6.69 11.56 -5.87
CA ASP A 69 6.06 12.06 -7.10
C ASP A 69 7.12 12.58 -8.08
N PRO A 70 7.26 11.94 -9.27
CA PRO A 70 8.33 12.27 -10.20
C PRO A 70 8.19 13.66 -10.81
N ASP A 71 6.96 14.15 -11.00
CA ASP A 71 6.72 15.47 -11.58
C ASP A 71 7.07 16.55 -10.57
N LEU A 72 6.76 16.34 -9.29
CA LEU A 72 7.14 17.27 -8.23
C LEU A 72 8.65 17.28 -8.00
N LEU A 73 9.33 16.12 -8.04
CA LEU A 73 10.78 16.04 -7.98
C LEU A 73 11.42 16.85 -9.13
N LYS A 74 10.92 16.63 -10.35
CA LYS A 74 11.38 17.36 -11.55
C LYS A 74 11.14 18.88 -11.41
N SER A 75 9.97 19.29 -10.94
CA SER A 75 9.64 20.70 -10.76
C SER A 75 10.56 21.40 -9.74
N LYS A 76 11.09 20.67 -8.77
CA LYS A 76 12.04 21.14 -7.78
C LYS A 76 13.52 20.98 -8.19
N GLY A 77 13.77 20.47 -9.40
CA GLY A 77 15.12 20.29 -9.95
C GLY A 77 15.94 19.21 -9.25
N ILE A 78 15.31 18.23 -8.62
CA ILE A 78 16.00 17.12 -7.94
C ILE A 78 15.65 15.78 -8.55
N SER A 79 16.59 14.84 -8.44
CA SER A 79 16.41 13.44 -8.81
C SER A 79 16.77 12.55 -7.62
N VAL A 80 15.86 11.63 -7.26
CA VAL A 80 16.05 10.70 -6.14
C VAL A 80 15.94 9.28 -6.71
N PRO A 81 16.98 8.44 -6.59
CA PRO A 81 16.90 7.04 -6.99
C PRO A 81 15.79 6.32 -6.23
N PHE A 82 15.02 5.49 -6.94
CA PHE A 82 13.96 4.67 -6.34
C PHE A 82 14.31 3.20 -6.44
N VAL A 83 14.14 2.48 -5.32
CA VAL A 83 14.28 1.03 -5.24
C VAL A 83 12.99 0.45 -4.68
N GLY A 84 12.27 -0.31 -5.49
CA GLY A 84 10.99 -0.90 -5.07
C GLY A 84 10.37 -1.77 -6.16
N PRO A 85 9.24 -2.43 -5.85
CA PRO A 85 8.55 -3.29 -6.80
C PRO A 85 7.77 -2.51 -7.87
N ASP A 86 7.42 -3.21 -8.94
CA ASP A 86 6.37 -2.77 -9.87
C ASP A 86 4.99 -3.10 -9.25
N ASN A 87 4.43 -2.14 -8.51
CA ASN A 87 3.20 -2.31 -7.77
C ASN A 87 1.99 -2.61 -8.67
N ARG A 88 1.89 -1.99 -9.87
CA ARG A 88 0.77 -2.24 -10.78
C ARG A 88 0.82 -3.65 -11.33
N LYS A 89 1.99 -4.09 -11.78
CA LYS A 89 2.20 -5.45 -12.28
C LYS A 89 1.95 -6.49 -11.19
N GLY A 90 2.49 -6.28 -9.99
CA GLY A 90 2.29 -7.19 -8.86
C GLY A 90 0.80 -7.34 -8.49
N ALA A 91 0.08 -6.23 -8.35
CA ALA A 91 -1.35 -6.26 -8.04
C ALA A 91 -2.18 -6.89 -9.17
N ARG A 92 -1.81 -6.64 -10.44
CA ARG A 92 -2.45 -7.32 -11.56
C ARG A 92 -2.30 -8.83 -11.48
N LEU A 93 -1.11 -9.35 -11.18
CA LEU A 93 -0.87 -10.79 -11.02
C LEU A 93 -1.74 -11.41 -9.92
N VAL A 94 -1.91 -10.71 -8.79
CA VAL A 94 -2.81 -11.15 -7.71
C VAL A 94 -4.26 -11.18 -8.19
N GLY A 95 -4.71 -10.15 -8.89
CA GLY A 95 -6.05 -10.09 -9.45
C GLY A 95 -6.31 -11.17 -10.51
N ASP A 96 -5.36 -11.38 -11.44
CA ASP A 96 -5.44 -12.43 -12.46
C ASP A 96 -5.55 -13.84 -11.82
N TYR A 97 -4.76 -14.08 -10.75
CA TYR A 97 -4.85 -15.32 -9.98
C TYR A 97 -6.25 -15.51 -9.37
N LEU A 98 -6.78 -14.51 -8.67
CA LEU A 98 -8.12 -14.55 -8.07
C LEU A 98 -9.19 -14.83 -9.12
N ALA A 99 -9.17 -14.12 -10.23
CA ALA A 99 -10.14 -14.26 -11.31
C ALA A 99 -10.11 -15.68 -11.90
N SER A 100 -8.92 -16.27 -12.06
CA SER A 100 -8.76 -17.61 -12.66
C SER A 100 -9.21 -18.76 -11.75
N GLN A 101 -9.22 -18.56 -10.43
CA GLN A 101 -9.42 -19.66 -9.48
C GLN A 101 -10.87 -19.80 -8.98
N LYS A 102 -11.57 -18.70 -8.74
CA LYS A 102 -12.79 -18.72 -7.95
C LYS A 102 -13.93 -17.85 -8.51
N LEU A 103 -13.67 -17.00 -9.50
CA LEU A 103 -14.64 -16.03 -9.98
C LEU A 103 -15.14 -16.36 -11.40
N LYS A 104 -16.29 -15.78 -11.75
CA LYS A 104 -16.91 -15.86 -13.08
C LYS A 104 -17.19 -14.45 -13.58
N ALA A 105 -17.19 -14.26 -14.90
CA ALA A 105 -17.57 -12.99 -15.51
C ALA A 105 -18.91 -12.48 -14.96
N GLY A 106 -18.96 -11.21 -14.59
CA GLY A 106 -20.10 -10.56 -13.94
C GLY A 106 -20.13 -10.64 -12.42
N ASP A 107 -19.27 -11.45 -11.78
CA ASP A 107 -19.20 -11.50 -10.31
C ASP A 107 -18.83 -10.13 -9.74
N GLN A 108 -19.48 -9.77 -8.62
CA GLN A 108 -19.24 -8.52 -7.92
C GLN A 108 -17.97 -8.60 -7.07
N VAL A 109 -17.11 -7.59 -7.20
CA VAL A 109 -15.86 -7.48 -6.45
C VAL A 109 -15.71 -6.09 -5.84
N GLY A 110 -15.08 -6.01 -4.66
CA GLY A 110 -14.72 -4.77 -3.99
C GLY A 110 -13.21 -4.59 -3.91
N ILE A 111 -12.73 -3.35 -3.98
CA ILE A 111 -11.32 -3.02 -3.80
C ILE A 111 -11.17 -2.16 -2.55
N ILE A 112 -10.26 -2.57 -1.67
CA ILE A 112 -9.86 -1.81 -0.47
C ILE A 112 -8.48 -1.24 -0.73
N GLU A 113 -8.43 0.03 -1.10
CA GLU A 113 -7.18 0.71 -1.42
C GLU A 113 -6.46 1.24 -0.19
N GLY A 114 -5.16 1.52 -0.32
CA GLY A 114 -4.37 2.15 0.72
C GLY A 114 -4.62 3.65 0.84
N VAL A 115 -3.61 4.40 1.30
CA VAL A 115 -3.66 5.87 1.36
C VAL A 115 -3.69 6.43 -0.07
N PRO A 116 -4.76 7.12 -0.51
CA PRO A 116 -4.97 7.47 -1.93
C PRO A 116 -3.92 8.44 -2.50
N THR A 117 -3.21 9.17 -1.64
CA THR A 117 -2.15 10.13 -2.04
C THR A 117 -0.79 9.47 -2.29
N THR A 118 -0.71 8.14 -2.12
CA THR A 118 0.52 7.38 -2.32
C THR A 118 0.55 6.71 -3.69
N THR A 119 1.72 6.72 -4.33
CA THR A 119 1.92 6.11 -5.65
C THR A 119 1.67 4.60 -5.63
N ASN A 120 2.11 3.90 -4.56
CA ASN A 120 1.90 2.46 -4.42
C ASN A 120 0.41 2.10 -4.29
N ALA A 121 -0.41 2.85 -3.53
CA ALA A 121 -1.85 2.62 -3.46
C ALA A 121 -2.51 2.79 -4.82
N GLN A 122 -2.21 3.88 -5.53
CA GLN A 122 -2.75 4.16 -6.86
C GLN A 122 -2.37 3.07 -7.86
N GLN A 123 -1.12 2.62 -7.85
CA GLN A 123 -0.64 1.57 -8.75
C GLN A 123 -1.24 0.20 -8.43
N ARG A 124 -1.34 -0.20 -7.15
CA ARG A 124 -1.97 -1.47 -6.75
C ARG A 124 -3.45 -1.47 -7.12
N THR A 125 -4.17 -0.38 -6.83
CA THR A 125 -5.58 -0.21 -7.24
C THR A 125 -5.75 -0.30 -8.77
N ALA A 126 -4.87 0.36 -9.54
CA ALA A 126 -4.89 0.27 -11.00
C ALA A 126 -4.62 -1.17 -11.48
N GLY A 127 -3.67 -1.88 -10.90
CA GLY A 127 -3.37 -3.28 -11.23
C GLY A 127 -4.55 -4.22 -10.96
N PHE A 128 -5.23 -4.05 -9.82
CA PHE A 128 -6.46 -4.80 -9.53
C PHE A 128 -7.57 -4.50 -10.55
N LYS A 129 -7.80 -3.23 -10.89
CA LYS A 129 -8.77 -2.84 -11.93
C LYS A 129 -8.43 -3.48 -13.27
N ASP A 130 -7.17 -3.40 -13.71
CA ASP A 130 -6.72 -4.01 -14.96
C ASP A 130 -7.04 -5.52 -15.02
N ALA A 131 -6.86 -6.25 -13.91
CA ALA A 131 -7.17 -7.68 -13.84
C ALA A 131 -8.67 -7.95 -13.84
N MET A 132 -9.45 -7.20 -13.05
CA MET A 132 -10.89 -7.38 -12.92
C MET A 132 -11.61 -7.00 -14.22
N ASP A 133 -11.19 -5.92 -14.90
CA ASP A 133 -11.72 -5.50 -16.19
C ASP A 133 -11.42 -6.54 -17.28
N ALA A 134 -10.19 -7.07 -17.32
CA ALA A 134 -9.80 -8.12 -18.27
C ALA A 134 -10.62 -9.42 -18.08
N ALA A 135 -10.98 -9.72 -16.84
CA ALA A 135 -11.79 -10.89 -16.48
C ALA A 135 -13.31 -10.60 -16.50
N GLN A 136 -13.73 -9.41 -16.93
CA GLN A 136 -15.14 -8.99 -17.01
C GLN A 136 -15.87 -9.06 -15.65
N MET A 137 -15.17 -8.77 -14.55
CA MET A 137 -15.77 -8.68 -13.23
C MET A 137 -16.48 -7.33 -13.04
N ASN A 138 -17.47 -7.31 -12.15
CA ASN A 138 -18.20 -6.10 -11.79
C ASN A 138 -17.56 -5.46 -10.53
N ILE A 139 -16.75 -4.42 -10.69
CA ILE A 139 -16.19 -3.67 -9.56
C ILE A 139 -17.27 -2.77 -8.99
N VAL A 140 -17.89 -3.18 -7.88
CA VAL A 140 -19.04 -2.46 -7.27
C VAL A 140 -18.62 -1.35 -6.30
N SER A 141 -17.43 -1.44 -5.73
CA SER A 141 -16.94 -0.44 -4.75
C SER A 141 -15.41 -0.37 -4.72
N VAL A 142 -14.90 0.84 -4.55
CA VAL A 142 -13.48 1.12 -4.27
C VAL A 142 -13.41 2.10 -3.11
N GLN A 143 -12.88 1.68 -1.96
CA GLN A 143 -12.82 2.52 -0.76
C GLN A 143 -11.46 2.36 -0.07
N SER A 144 -11.00 3.43 0.61
CA SER A 144 -9.71 3.41 1.29
C SER A 144 -9.82 2.85 2.71
N GLY A 145 -8.94 1.87 3.02
CA GLY A 145 -8.66 1.39 4.37
C GLY A 145 -7.35 1.96 4.93
N ASN A 146 -6.70 2.91 4.25
CA ASN A 146 -5.51 3.66 4.69
C ASN A 146 -4.36 2.78 5.22
N TRP A 147 -4.21 1.56 4.70
CA TRP A 147 -3.23 0.55 5.10
C TRP A 147 -3.47 -0.06 6.49
N GLU A 148 -4.59 0.26 7.16
CA GLU A 148 -4.86 -0.11 8.55
C GLU A 148 -5.83 -1.31 8.64
N ILE A 149 -5.59 -2.21 9.62
CA ILE A 149 -6.42 -3.41 9.87
C ILE A 149 -7.87 -3.01 10.19
N ASP A 150 -8.05 -2.10 11.15
CA ASP A 150 -9.39 -1.72 11.62
C ASP A 150 -10.20 -1.00 10.55
N LYS A 151 -9.55 -0.14 9.76
CA LYS A 151 -10.21 0.54 8.63
C LYS A 151 -10.52 -0.43 7.51
N GLY A 152 -9.62 -1.37 7.21
CA GLY A 152 -9.87 -2.46 6.26
C GLY A 152 -11.07 -3.30 6.67
N ASN A 153 -11.19 -3.63 7.96
CA ASN A 153 -12.36 -4.32 8.52
C ASN A 153 -13.65 -3.51 8.33
N ALA A 154 -13.66 -2.24 8.72
CA ALA A 154 -14.84 -1.38 8.62
C ALA A 154 -15.31 -1.21 7.16
N VAL A 155 -14.38 -1.00 6.23
CA VAL A 155 -14.66 -0.89 4.79
C VAL A 155 -15.22 -2.19 4.24
N ALA A 156 -14.59 -3.33 4.58
CA ALA A 156 -15.07 -4.65 4.14
C ALA A 156 -16.47 -4.94 4.67
N ALA A 157 -16.74 -4.65 5.95
CA ALA A 157 -18.06 -4.84 6.55
C ALA A 157 -19.14 -3.97 5.86
N SER A 158 -18.81 -2.72 5.52
CA SER A 158 -19.70 -1.85 4.76
C SER A 158 -20.01 -2.41 3.38
N MET A 159 -18.99 -2.84 2.62
CA MET A 159 -19.15 -3.44 1.30
C MET A 159 -20.00 -4.72 1.34
N LEU A 160 -19.77 -5.60 2.33
CA LEU A 160 -20.51 -6.85 2.50
C LEU A 160 -22.01 -6.61 2.81
N ASN A 161 -22.30 -5.54 3.51
CA ASN A 161 -23.68 -5.13 3.83
C ASN A 161 -24.39 -4.48 2.62
N GLU A 162 -23.66 -3.62 1.90
CA GLU A 162 -24.21 -2.90 0.75
C GLU A 162 -24.38 -3.79 -0.50
N TYR A 163 -23.47 -4.76 -0.66
CA TYR A 163 -23.45 -5.70 -1.80
C TYR A 163 -23.57 -7.16 -1.32
N PRO A 164 -24.78 -7.67 -1.06
CA PRO A 164 -24.97 -9.03 -0.54
C PRO A 164 -24.40 -10.15 -1.42
N ASP A 165 -24.30 -9.90 -2.74
CA ASP A 165 -23.77 -10.84 -3.73
C ASP A 165 -22.28 -10.71 -4.00
N LEU A 166 -21.55 -9.92 -3.18
CA LEU A 166 -20.11 -9.74 -3.29
C LEU A 166 -19.38 -11.09 -3.22
N LYS A 167 -18.49 -11.33 -4.18
CA LYS A 167 -17.73 -12.60 -4.32
C LYS A 167 -16.28 -12.46 -3.91
N ALA A 168 -15.70 -11.25 -3.98
CA ALA A 168 -14.32 -11.05 -3.58
C ALA A 168 -14.03 -9.63 -3.09
N LEU A 169 -13.00 -9.53 -2.24
CA LEU A 169 -12.37 -8.30 -1.77
C LEU A 169 -10.88 -8.32 -2.13
N LEU A 170 -10.42 -7.30 -2.84
CA LEU A 170 -9.02 -7.12 -3.19
C LEU A 170 -8.43 -6.01 -2.32
N ALA A 171 -7.61 -6.37 -1.36
CA ALA A 171 -6.98 -5.43 -0.43
C ALA A 171 -5.57 -5.05 -0.90
N GLY A 172 -5.27 -3.76 -0.90
CA GLY A 172 -4.00 -3.20 -1.35
C GLY A 172 -2.80 -3.60 -0.50
N ASN A 173 -3.01 -4.09 0.73
CA ASN A 173 -1.99 -4.73 1.57
C ASN A 173 -2.58 -5.81 2.47
N ASP A 174 -1.71 -6.61 3.09
CA ASP A 174 -2.13 -7.70 3.97
C ASP A 174 -2.74 -7.22 5.29
N SER A 175 -2.37 -6.06 5.81
CA SER A 175 -3.01 -5.49 7.00
C SER A 175 -4.50 -5.27 6.76
N MET A 176 -4.87 -4.63 5.66
CA MET A 176 -6.28 -4.46 5.30
C MET A 176 -6.96 -5.80 4.95
N ALA A 177 -6.21 -6.74 4.34
CA ALA A 177 -6.73 -8.08 4.07
C ALA A 177 -7.08 -8.84 5.36
N LEU A 178 -6.26 -8.74 6.42
CA LEU A 178 -6.58 -9.29 7.75
C LEU A 178 -7.89 -8.72 8.30
N GLY A 179 -8.07 -7.40 8.18
CA GLY A 179 -9.31 -6.72 8.52
C GLY A 179 -10.50 -7.24 7.70
N ALA A 180 -10.33 -7.39 6.39
CA ALA A 180 -11.37 -7.88 5.49
C ALA A 180 -11.75 -9.35 5.79
N VAL A 181 -10.78 -10.23 6.06
CA VAL A 181 -11.06 -11.63 6.48
C VAL A 181 -11.88 -11.65 7.78
N SER A 182 -11.54 -10.80 8.75
CA SER A 182 -12.32 -10.69 9.99
C SER A 182 -13.77 -10.27 9.71
N ALA A 183 -13.99 -9.29 8.82
CA ALA A 183 -15.34 -8.85 8.44
C ALA A 183 -16.13 -9.96 7.71
N VAL A 184 -15.48 -10.69 6.79
CA VAL A 184 -16.10 -11.83 6.08
C VAL A 184 -16.52 -12.93 7.05
N ARG A 185 -15.68 -13.26 8.04
CA ARG A 185 -16.01 -14.23 9.09
C ARG A 185 -17.17 -13.76 9.95
N ALA A 186 -17.16 -12.50 10.39
CA ALA A 186 -18.24 -11.90 11.20
C ALA A 186 -19.58 -11.87 10.43
N ALA A 187 -19.55 -11.69 9.12
CA ALA A 187 -20.74 -11.74 8.25
C ALA A 187 -21.22 -13.17 7.93
N GLY A 188 -20.54 -14.23 8.41
CA GLY A 188 -20.88 -15.62 8.10
C GLY A 188 -20.66 -16.01 6.64
N LYS A 189 -19.79 -15.29 5.91
CA LYS A 189 -19.53 -15.49 4.47
C LYS A 189 -18.22 -16.20 4.17
N THR A 190 -17.62 -16.85 5.16
CA THR A 190 -16.41 -17.68 4.98
C THR A 190 -16.65 -18.73 3.90
N GLY A 191 -15.70 -18.85 2.96
CA GLY A 191 -15.82 -19.74 1.79
C GLY A 191 -16.72 -19.22 0.66
N GLN A 192 -17.49 -18.15 0.90
CA GLN A 192 -18.36 -17.52 -0.11
C GLN A 192 -17.73 -16.27 -0.72
N VAL A 193 -16.98 -15.50 0.08
CA VAL A 193 -16.28 -14.30 -0.32
C VAL A 193 -14.77 -14.53 -0.21
N GLN A 194 -14.07 -14.39 -1.33
CA GLN A 194 -12.62 -14.53 -1.39
C GLN A 194 -11.95 -13.22 -0.96
N VAL A 195 -10.80 -13.32 -0.30
CA VAL A 195 -10.00 -12.13 0.06
C VAL A 195 -8.58 -12.33 -0.45
N VAL A 196 -8.05 -11.34 -1.14
CA VAL A 196 -6.64 -11.29 -1.52
C VAL A 196 -5.97 -10.07 -0.92
N GLY A 197 -4.67 -10.17 -0.63
CA GLY A 197 -3.82 -9.12 -0.08
C GLY A 197 -2.59 -8.86 -0.94
N TYR A 198 -1.61 -8.18 -0.34
CA TYR A 198 -0.33 -7.84 -0.95
C TYR A 198 0.70 -7.74 0.18
N ASP A 199 1.98 -8.05 -0.06
CA ASP A 199 3.16 -7.96 0.81
C ASP A 199 3.65 -9.30 1.39
N ASN A 200 2.78 -10.28 1.64
CA ASN A 200 3.10 -11.58 2.25
C ASN A 200 3.72 -11.45 3.67
N ILE A 201 3.07 -10.67 4.54
CA ILE A 201 3.49 -10.52 5.94
C ILE A 201 3.29 -11.83 6.72
N ASN A 202 4.05 -12.02 7.82
CA ASN A 202 3.94 -13.25 8.60
C ASN A 202 2.54 -13.51 9.19
N ALA A 203 1.81 -12.45 9.52
CA ALA A 203 0.47 -12.54 10.11
C ALA A 203 -0.60 -13.10 9.15
N ILE A 204 -0.42 -12.97 7.81
CA ILE A 204 -1.39 -13.47 6.83
C ILE A 204 -1.20 -14.98 6.55
N LYS A 205 0.01 -15.52 6.77
CA LYS A 205 0.35 -16.91 6.39
C LYS A 205 -0.60 -17.98 6.94
N PRO A 206 -1.06 -17.92 8.21
CA PRO A 206 -2.02 -18.90 8.72
C PRO A 206 -3.37 -18.89 8.01
N MET A 207 -3.73 -17.76 7.37
CA MET A 207 -5.00 -17.59 6.67
C MET A 207 -4.96 -18.06 5.22
N LEU A 208 -3.78 -18.35 4.69
CA LEU A 208 -3.62 -18.88 3.32
C LEU A 208 -3.89 -20.39 3.23
N ALA A 209 -3.99 -21.08 4.36
CA ALA A 209 -4.21 -22.51 4.45
C ALA A 209 -5.71 -22.88 4.66
N ASP A 210 -6.55 -21.90 4.95
CA ASP A 210 -7.99 -22.03 5.15
C ASP A 210 -8.77 -21.64 3.87
#